data_5bd3abd393f624849619183164250277
#
_entry.id   5bd3abd393f624849619183164250277
#
_cell.length_a   1.000
_cell.length_b   1.000
_cell.length_c   1.000
_cell.angle_alpha   90.00
_cell.angle_beta   90.00
_cell.angle_gamma   90.00
#
_symmetry.space_group_name_H-M   'P 1'
#
loop_
_entity.id
_entity.type
_entity.pdbx_description
1 polymer ?
#
loop_
_entity_poly.entity_id
_entity_poly.type
_entity_poly.pdbx_seq_one_letter_code
_entity_poly.pdbx_strand_id
1 'polypeptide(L)'
;YTNYVNEILAKEAQIKALESQINPHFLYNTLESINWRAKAVNNREISLMTESLGSLLRATLSNKKSLVTLSYELNLILSYITIQQIRFEERLDYREQVPDGLKNALIPPLTLQPLVENAIHYALEEMTETCYITILAAETDKTGKNGERCIRISVTNSGSSFDEDLLELLKQHKKQPSRSGIGLLNIDKRIKLLFGEDYGLSLFNQEDCAVASITIPYRTEETVSC
;
A
#
# COMPACT_ATOMS: atom_id res chain seq x y z
N TYR A 1 -2.36 13.21 -34.97
CA TYR A 1 -3.25 12.91 -33.84
C TYR A 1 -3.72 11.45 -33.86
N THR A 2 -4.13 10.93 -34.99
CA THR A 2 -4.67 9.57 -35.16
C THR A 2 -3.65 8.46 -34.80
N ASN A 3 -2.38 8.63 -35.18
CA ASN A 3 -1.31 7.65 -34.88
C ASN A 3 -1.01 7.54 -33.38
N TYR A 4 -1.01 8.65 -32.66
CA TYR A 4 -0.73 8.67 -31.24
C TYR A 4 -1.87 8.01 -30.41
N VAL A 5 -3.12 8.26 -30.80
CA VAL A 5 -4.29 7.61 -30.19
C VAL A 5 -4.27 6.10 -30.45
N ASN A 6 -3.96 5.68 -31.68
CA ASN A 6 -3.85 4.27 -32.02
C ASN A 6 -2.71 3.55 -31.27
N GLU A 7 -1.59 4.23 -31.01
CA GLU A 7 -0.48 3.69 -30.23
C GLU A 7 -0.86 3.49 -28.75
N ILE A 8 -1.59 4.44 -28.17
CA ILE A 8 -2.11 4.31 -26.80
C ILE A 8 -3.10 3.15 -26.71
N LEU A 9 -4.07 3.07 -27.62
CA LEU A 9 -5.04 1.99 -27.65
C LEU A 9 -4.38 0.61 -27.86
N ALA A 10 -3.34 0.53 -28.67
CA ALA A 10 -2.58 -0.70 -28.86
C ALA A 10 -1.84 -1.12 -27.59
N LYS A 11 -1.22 -0.17 -26.87
CA LYS A 11 -0.56 -0.42 -25.58
C LYS A 11 -1.55 -0.85 -24.51
N GLU A 12 -2.70 -0.19 -24.41
CA GLU A 12 -3.77 -0.57 -23.48
C GLU A 12 -4.30 -1.98 -23.77
N ALA A 13 -4.52 -2.32 -25.04
CA ALA A 13 -4.93 -3.65 -25.46
C ALA A 13 -3.86 -4.71 -25.13
N GLN A 14 -2.58 -4.38 -25.30
CA GLN A 14 -1.47 -5.27 -24.99
C GLN A 14 -1.34 -5.50 -23.47
N ILE A 15 -1.50 -4.45 -22.65
CA ILE A 15 -1.54 -4.57 -21.18
C ILE A 15 -2.70 -5.46 -20.76
N LYS A 16 -3.89 -5.23 -21.30
CA LYS A 16 -5.08 -6.00 -20.99
C LYS A 16 -4.97 -7.48 -21.43
N ALA A 17 -4.29 -7.74 -22.54
CA ALA A 17 -3.98 -9.10 -22.99
C ALA A 17 -2.98 -9.81 -22.05
N LEU A 18 -1.97 -9.11 -21.56
CA LEU A 18 -1.00 -9.62 -20.59
C LEU A 18 -1.68 -9.89 -19.22
N GLU A 19 -2.53 -8.99 -18.75
CA GLU A 19 -3.33 -9.18 -17.54
C GLU A 19 -4.27 -10.39 -17.65
N SER A 20 -4.84 -10.65 -18.85
CA SER A 20 -5.73 -11.79 -19.07
C SER A 20 -5.00 -13.15 -19.10
N GLN A 21 -3.67 -13.18 -19.26
CA GLN A 21 -2.89 -14.41 -19.21
C GLN A 21 -2.80 -14.98 -17.77
N ILE A 22 -3.00 -14.15 -16.76
CA ILE A 22 -3.19 -14.62 -15.40
C ILE A 22 -4.68 -14.95 -15.25
N ASN A 23 -5.00 -16.22 -15.09
CA ASN A 23 -6.38 -16.64 -14.81
C ASN A 23 -6.69 -16.45 -13.31
N PRO A 24 -7.38 -15.35 -12.90
CA PRO A 24 -7.64 -15.08 -11.49
C PRO A 24 -8.48 -16.21 -10.85
N HIS A 25 -9.41 -16.76 -11.59
CA HIS A 25 -10.28 -17.83 -11.13
C HIS A 25 -9.50 -19.12 -10.82
N PHE A 26 -8.50 -19.45 -11.64
CA PHE A 26 -7.62 -20.60 -11.36
C PHE A 26 -6.84 -20.39 -10.06
N LEU A 27 -6.29 -19.19 -9.85
CA LEU A 27 -5.54 -18.87 -8.64
C LEU A 27 -6.43 -18.95 -7.38
N TYR A 28 -7.65 -18.41 -7.44
CA TYR A 28 -8.57 -18.48 -6.30
C TYR A 28 -8.97 -19.91 -5.99
N ASN A 29 -9.34 -20.69 -6.99
CA ASN A 29 -9.74 -22.08 -6.79
C ASN A 29 -8.58 -22.93 -6.24
N THR A 30 -7.35 -22.66 -6.66
CA THR A 30 -6.16 -23.34 -6.15
C THR A 30 -5.94 -23.01 -4.68
N LEU A 31 -5.99 -21.72 -4.31
CA LEU A 31 -5.85 -21.29 -2.91
C LEU A 31 -6.97 -21.85 -2.03
N GLU A 32 -8.20 -21.85 -2.52
CA GLU A 32 -9.34 -22.42 -1.81
C GLU A 32 -9.15 -23.93 -1.57
N SER A 33 -8.67 -24.65 -2.58
CA SER A 33 -8.36 -26.07 -2.45
C SER A 33 -7.26 -26.36 -1.43
N ILE A 34 -6.22 -25.50 -1.37
CA ILE A 34 -5.16 -25.59 -0.35
C ILE A 34 -5.74 -25.32 1.04
N ASN A 35 -6.58 -24.28 1.17
CA ASN A 35 -7.23 -23.92 2.42
C ASN A 35 -8.11 -25.06 2.95
N TRP A 36 -8.92 -25.68 2.10
CA TRP A 36 -9.74 -26.84 2.49
C TRP A 36 -8.89 -28.00 3.00
N ARG A 37 -7.76 -28.30 2.34
CA ARG A 37 -6.83 -29.33 2.80
C ARG A 37 -6.17 -28.97 4.12
N ALA A 38 -5.76 -27.73 4.31
CA ALA A 38 -5.19 -27.22 5.56
C ALA A 38 -6.19 -27.38 6.72
N LYS A 39 -7.45 -26.99 6.50
CA LYS A 39 -8.53 -27.17 7.48
C LYS A 39 -8.79 -28.64 7.81
N ALA A 40 -8.77 -29.53 6.82
CA ALA A 40 -8.98 -30.96 7.02
C ALA A 40 -7.93 -31.63 7.92
N VAL A 41 -6.70 -31.10 7.93
CA VAL A 41 -5.61 -31.56 8.82
C VAL A 41 -5.37 -30.64 10.02
N ASN A 42 -6.29 -29.71 10.31
CA ASN A 42 -6.21 -28.72 11.37
C ASN A 42 -4.93 -27.87 11.34
N ASN A 43 -4.35 -27.62 10.18
CA ASN A 43 -3.20 -26.73 10.04
C ASN A 43 -3.69 -25.28 9.91
N ARG A 44 -3.77 -24.59 11.05
CA ARG A 44 -4.28 -23.22 11.14
C ARG A 44 -3.40 -22.21 10.40
N GLU A 45 -2.09 -22.38 10.44
CA GLU A 45 -1.14 -21.45 9.80
C GLU A 45 -1.30 -21.45 8.28
N ILE A 46 -1.30 -22.63 7.63
CA ILE A 46 -1.51 -22.74 6.19
C ILE A 46 -2.89 -22.19 5.81
N SER A 47 -3.92 -22.44 6.62
CA SER A 47 -5.26 -21.88 6.39
C SER A 47 -5.25 -20.37 6.41
N LEU A 48 -4.65 -19.74 7.43
CA LEU A 48 -4.53 -18.28 7.54
C LEU A 48 -3.72 -17.68 6.39
N MET A 49 -2.59 -18.28 6.04
CA MET A 49 -1.77 -17.81 4.91
C MET A 49 -2.54 -17.83 3.58
N THR A 50 -3.26 -18.92 3.30
CA THR A 50 -4.03 -19.04 2.04
C THR A 50 -5.22 -18.11 1.98
N GLU A 51 -5.93 -17.90 3.09
CA GLU A 51 -7.02 -16.92 3.19
C GLU A 51 -6.51 -15.48 3.00
N SER A 52 -5.41 -15.15 3.67
CA SER A 52 -4.77 -13.83 3.56
C SER A 52 -4.26 -13.55 2.14
N LEU A 53 -3.59 -14.53 1.52
CA LEU A 53 -3.13 -14.41 0.14
C LEU A 53 -4.30 -14.29 -0.85
N GLY A 54 -5.38 -15.02 -0.64
CA GLY A 54 -6.60 -14.90 -1.44
C GLY A 54 -7.22 -13.50 -1.36
N SER A 55 -7.21 -12.87 -0.18
CA SER A 55 -7.68 -11.49 0.02
C SER A 55 -6.82 -10.48 -0.75
N LEU A 56 -5.49 -10.60 -0.67
CA LEU A 56 -4.54 -9.73 -1.39
C LEU A 56 -4.68 -9.86 -2.90
N LEU A 57 -4.77 -11.08 -3.42
CA LEU A 57 -4.97 -11.31 -4.86
C LEU A 57 -6.29 -10.72 -5.36
N ARG A 58 -7.37 -10.87 -4.59
CA ARG A 58 -8.69 -10.30 -4.93
C ARG A 58 -8.62 -8.79 -5.02
N ALA A 59 -7.96 -8.14 -4.07
CA ALA A 59 -7.77 -6.70 -4.07
C ALA A 59 -6.99 -6.22 -5.30
N THR A 60 -5.92 -6.93 -5.66
CA THR A 60 -5.05 -6.55 -6.77
C THR A 60 -5.71 -6.77 -8.14
N LEU A 61 -6.45 -7.88 -8.31
CA LEU A 61 -6.98 -8.29 -9.62
C LEU A 61 -8.41 -7.79 -9.89
N SER A 62 -9.20 -7.50 -8.84
CA SER A 62 -10.64 -7.20 -9.00
C SER A 62 -11.01 -5.76 -8.67
N ASN A 63 -10.15 -4.99 -8.03
CA ASN A 63 -10.49 -3.63 -7.64
C ASN A 63 -10.29 -2.65 -8.80
N LYS A 64 -11.43 -2.09 -9.30
CA LYS A 64 -11.47 -1.07 -10.36
C LYS A 64 -11.82 0.33 -9.85
N LYS A 65 -11.98 0.49 -8.52
CA LYS A 65 -12.33 1.79 -7.93
C LYS A 65 -11.14 2.72 -7.98
N SER A 66 -11.37 3.99 -8.27
CA SER A 66 -10.34 5.04 -8.21
C SER A 66 -9.96 5.43 -6.78
N LEU A 67 -10.90 5.30 -5.86
CA LEU A 67 -10.71 5.55 -4.43
C LEU A 67 -11.35 4.42 -3.61
N VAL A 68 -10.75 4.11 -2.48
CA VAL A 68 -11.23 3.14 -1.48
C VAL A 68 -11.13 3.77 -0.09
N THR A 69 -11.80 3.21 0.89
CA THR A 69 -11.68 3.68 2.28
C THR A 69 -10.33 3.28 2.88
N LEU A 70 -9.84 4.08 3.82
CA LEU A 70 -8.66 3.74 4.62
C LEU A 70 -8.84 2.39 5.31
N SER A 71 -10.04 2.10 5.83
CA SER A 71 -10.37 0.80 6.42
C SER A 71 -10.14 -0.37 5.45
N TYR A 72 -10.47 -0.19 4.17
CA TYR A 72 -10.21 -1.21 3.15
C TYR A 72 -8.70 -1.50 3.00
N GLU A 73 -7.86 -0.47 2.90
CA GLU A 73 -6.40 -0.61 2.81
C GLU A 73 -5.81 -1.24 4.09
N LEU A 74 -6.30 -0.85 5.27
CA LEU A 74 -5.85 -1.43 6.55
C LEU A 74 -6.16 -2.93 6.62
N ASN A 75 -7.32 -3.37 6.13
CA ASN A 75 -7.66 -4.80 6.07
C ASN A 75 -6.73 -5.58 5.11
N LEU A 76 -6.30 -4.97 4.00
CA LEU A 76 -5.32 -5.59 3.11
C LEU A 76 -3.96 -5.69 3.78
N ILE A 77 -3.54 -4.63 4.47
CA ILE A 77 -2.30 -4.64 5.23
C ILE A 77 -2.35 -5.72 6.31
N LEU A 78 -3.45 -5.86 7.03
CA LEU A 78 -3.59 -6.91 8.03
C LEU A 78 -3.43 -8.30 7.42
N SER A 79 -4.00 -8.55 6.24
CA SER A 79 -3.80 -9.80 5.50
C SER A 79 -2.33 -10.02 5.15
N TYR A 80 -1.63 -8.96 4.69
CA TYR A 80 -0.20 -9.03 4.39
C TYR A 80 0.65 -9.28 5.65
N ILE A 81 0.40 -8.55 6.71
CA ILE A 81 1.07 -8.69 8.01
C ILE A 81 0.87 -10.11 8.58
N THR A 82 -0.33 -10.67 8.46
CA THR A 82 -0.61 -12.05 8.92
C THR A 82 0.32 -13.06 8.25
N ILE A 83 0.55 -12.94 6.94
CA ILE A 83 1.50 -13.80 6.22
C ILE A 83 2.92 -13.58 6.72
N GLN A 84 3.32 -12.32 6.90
CA GLN A 84 4.68 -12.00 7.34
C GLN A 84 4.94 -12.41 8.79
N GLN A 85 3.96 -12.31 9.67
CA GLN A 85 4.08 -12.78 11.07
C GLN A 85 4.26 -14.30 11.13
N ILE A 86 3.61 -15.08 10.27
CA ILE A 86 3.84 -16.51 10.18
C ILE A 86 5.26 -16.81 9.66
N ARG A 87 5.79 -15.96 8.74
CA ARG A 87 7.13 -16.13 8.16
C ARG A 87 8.26 -15.71 9.10
N PHE A 88 8.08 -14.62 9.84
CA PHE A 88 9.10 -13.99 10.69
C PHE A 88 8.86 -14.19 12.18
N GLU A 89 7.74 -14.80 12.55
CA GLU A 89 7.37 -15.13 13.94
C GLU A 89 7.42 -13.88 14.85
N GLU A 90 8.11 -13.97 15.99
CA GLU A 90 8.20 -12.91 17.00
C GLU A 90 9.04 -11.69 16.53
N ARG A 91 9.64 -11.75 15.35
CA ARG A 91 10.47 -10.66 14.84
C ARG A 91 9.65 -9.49 14.27
N LEU A 92 8.36 -9.65 14.04
CA LEU A 92 7.48 -8.61 13.51
C LEU A 92 6.41 -8.20 14.53
N ASP A 93 6.58 -7.02 15.14
CA ASP A 93 5.54 -6.36 15.94
C ASP A 93 4.82 -5.29 15.09
N TYR A 94 3.53 -5.52 14.82
CA TYR A 94 2.68 -4.62 14.05
C TYR A 94 1.70 -3.90 14.96
N ARG A 95 1.59 -2.58 14.77
CA ARG A 95 0.68 -1.71 15.53
C ARG A 95 -0.13 -0.81 14.61
N GLU A 96 -1.42 -0.70 14.87
CA GLU A 96 -2.34 0.21 14.18
C GLU A 96 -2.85 1.26 15.17
N GLN A 97 -2.61 2.53 14.85
CA GLN A 97 -3.04 3.69 15.62
C GLN A 97 -3.85 4.62 14.72
N VAL A 98 -5.01 4.13 14.29
CA VAL A 98 -5.92 4.83 13.39
C VAL A 98 -7.25 5.07 14.08
N PRO A 99 -7.60 6.33 14.39
CA PRO A 99 -8.90 6.68 14.95
C PRO A 99 -10.06 6.22 14.06
N ASP A 100 -11.12 5.70 14.65
CA ASP A 100 -12.28 5.19 13.90
C ASP A 100 -12.89 6.27 13.00
N GLY A 101 -12.90 7.52 13.42
CA GLY A 101 -13.38 8.64 12.63
C GLY A 101 -12.60 8.90 11.33
N LEU A 102 -11.37 8.38 11.21
CA LEU A 102 -10.55 8.53 10.01
C LEU A 102 -10.61 7.32 9.08
N LYS A 103 -11.15 6.19 9.52
CA LYS A 103 -11.19 4.94 8.75
C LYS A 103 -12.02 5.02 7.47
N ASN A 104 -12.97 5.97 7.40
CA ASN A 104 -13.79 6.22 6.21
C ASN A 104 -13.14 7.20 5.21
N ALA A 105 -11.94 7.71 5.50
CA ALA A 105 -11.20 8.57 4.57
C ALA A 105 -10.95 7.84 3.24
N LEU A 106 -11.16 8.52 2.13
CA LEU A 106 -10.94 7.99 0.79
C LEU A 106 -9.49 8.18 0.35
N ILE A 107 -8.86 7.09 -0.04
CA ILE A 107 -7.47 7.07 -0.54
C ILE A 107 -7.41 6.27 -1.85
N PRO A 108 -6.40 6.48 -2.69
CA PRO A 108 -6.20 5.64 -3.87
C PRO A 108 -5.90 4.19 -3.45
N PRO A 109 -6.42 3.17 -4.15
CA PRO A 109 -6.16 1.78 -3.80
C PRO A 109 -4.68 1.43 -3.92
N LEU A 110 -4.22 0.47 -3.12
CA LEU A 110 -2.82 0.02 -3.07
C LEU A 110 -1.82 1.17 -2.82
N THR A 111 -2.18 2.07 -1.91
CA THR A 111 -1.32 3.20 -1.50
C THR A 111 -0.48 2.85 -0.29
N LEU A 112 -1.06 2.24 0.72
CA LEU A 112 -0.35 1.89 1.96
C LEU A 112 0.41 0.57 1.86
N GLN A 113 -0.10 -0.39 1.09
CA GLN A 113 0.53 -1.70 0.96
C GLN A 113 2.00 -1.61 0.51
N PRO A 114 2.39 -0.86 -0.54
CA PRO A 114 3.80 -0.75 -0.92
C PRO A 114 4.67 -0.06 0.13
N LEU A 115 4.11 0.84 0.96
CA LEU A 115 4.84 1.45 2.07
C LEU A 115 5.16 0.42 3.16
N VAL A 116 4.19 -0.43 3.49
CA VAL A 116 4.37 -1.51 4.46
C VAL A 116 5.31 -2.60 3.91
N GLU A 117 5.20 -2.95 2.63
CA GLU A 117 6.13 -3.87 1.97
C GLU A 117 7.57 -3.38 2.04
N ASN A 118 7.81 -2.09 1.77
CA ASN A 118 9.11 -1.47 1.92
C ASN A 118 9.60 -1.50 3.37
N ALA A 119 8.74 -1.14 4.32
CA ALA A 119 9.07 -1.16 5.74
C ALA A 119 9.52 -2.56 6.19
N ILE A 120 8.81 -3.62 5.78
CA ILE A 120 9.15 -5.01 6.10
C ILE A 120 10.46 -5.42 5.43
N HIS A 121 10.62 -5.11 4.14
CA HIS A 121 11.82 -5.49 3.39
C HIS A 121 13.09 -4.94 4.06
N TYR A 122 13.13 -3.63 4.31
CA TYR A 122 14.32 -2.99 4.88
C TYR A 122 14.54 -3.28 6.36
N ALA A 123 13.49 -3.53 7.12
CA ALA A 123 13.59 -3.73 8.56
C ALA A 123 13.75 -5.21 8.98
N LEU A 124 13.20 -6.16 8.21
CA LEU A 124 13.21 -7.58 8.58
C LEU A 124 14.09 -8.44 7.67
N GLU A 125 14.13 -8.17 6.37
CA GLU A 125 14.92 -8.99 5.45
C GLU A 125 16.40 -8.63 5.49
N GLU A 126 16.73 -7.36 5.80
CA GLU A 126 18.12 -6.88 5.91
C GLU A 126 18.67 -6.91 7.34
N MET A 127 17.81 -7.02 8.36
CA MET A 127 18.20 -7.01 9.78
C MET A 127 17.84 -8.34 10.46
N THR A 128 18.52 -8.66 11.56
CA THR A 128 18.25 -9.88 12.35
C THR A 128 17.41 -9.61 13.61
N GLU A 129 17.21 -8.36 13.96
CA GLU A 129 16.52 -7.93 15.18
C GLU A 129 15.01 -7.87 14.99
N THR A 130 14.27 -7.75 16.11
CA THR A 130 12.83 -7.50 16.09
C THR A 130 12.53 -6.11 15.53
N CYS A 131 11.61 -6.04 14.60
CA CYS A 131 11.16 -4.82 13.96
C CYS A 131 9.76 -4.44 14.41
N TYR A 132 9.58 -3.14 14.67
CA TYR A 132 8.27 -2.53 14.90
C TYR A 132 7.80 -1.85 13.63
N ILE A 133 6.58 -2.17 13.20
CA ILE A 133 5.90 -1.44 12.13
C ILE A 133 4.63 -0.84 12.68
N THR A 134 4.52 0.48 12.60
CA THR A 134 3.35 1.21 13.09
C THR A 134 2.69 1.98 11.96
N ILE A 135 1.38 1.84 11.81
CA ILE A 135 0.55 2.71 10.98
C ILE A 135 -0.18 3.68 11.90
N LEU A 136 0.03 4.97 11.65
CA LEU A 136 -0.62 6.05 12.37
C LEU A 136 -1.38 6.92 11.40
N ALA A 137 -2.63 7.28 11.73
CA ALA A 137 -3.38 8.31 11.03
C ALA A 137 -3.80 9.41 12.00
N ALA A 138 -3.63 10.66 11.59
CA ALA A 138 -4.02 11.82 12.37
C ALA A 138 -4.49 12.96 11.46
N GLU A 139 -5.35 13.82 12.00
CA GLU A 139 -5.62 15.11 11.36
C GLU A 139 -4.35 15.97 11.38
N THR A 140 -4.17 16.80 10.39
CA THR A 140 -3.05 17.72 10.32
C THR A 140 -3.54 19.16 10.31
N ASP A 141 -2.76 20.07 10.90
CA ASP A 141 -3.03 21.51 10.87
C ASP A 141 -2.94 22.10 9.44
N LYS A 142 -2.40 21.34 8.49
CA LYS A 142 -2.42 21.72 7.09
C LYS A 142 -3.85 21.77 6.59
N THR A 143 -4.27 22.95 6.19
CA THR A 143 -5.57 23.17 5.55
C THR A 143 -5.38 23.05 4.04
N GLY A 144 -6.19 22.24 3.39
CA GLY A 144 -6.19 22.11 1.93
C GLY A 144 -6.74 23.36 1.23
N LYS A 145 -6.78 23.32 -0.10
CA LYS A 145 -7.44 24.38 -0.87
C LYS A 145 -8.88 24.50 -0.39
N ASN A 146 -9.35 25.73 -0.23
CA ASN A 146 -10.70 26.06 0.27
C ASN A 146 -11.01 25.67 1.74
N GLY A 147 -10.00 25.52 2.60
CA GLY A 147 -10.25 25.19 4.01
C GLY A 147 -10.57 23.71 4.27
N GLU A 148 -10.30 22.83 3.31
CA GLU A 148 -10.55 21.41 3.42
C GLU A 148 -9.67 20.77 4.50
N ARG A 149 -10.26 19.93 5.37
CA ARG A 149 -9.52 19.15 6.38
C ARG A 149 -8.56 18.21 5.70
N CYS A 150 -7.37 18.05 6.26
CA CYS A 150 -6.36 17.11 5.76
C CYS A 150 -6.01 16.07 6.81
N ILE A 151 -5.67 14.90 6.34
CA ILE A 151 -5.15 13.81 7.18
C ILE A 151 -3.75 13.43 6.73
N ARG A 152 -2.96 13.01 7.71
CA ARG A 152 -1.66 12.39 7.49
C ARG A 152 -1.74 10.93 7.91
N ILE A 153 -1.28 10.05 7.03
CA ILE A 153 -1.17 8.62 7.30
C ILE A 153 0.31 8.27 7.17
N SER A 154 0.89 7.71 8.22
CA SER A 154 2.31 7.39 8.30
C SER A 154 2.53 5.91 8.53
N VAL A 155 3.47 5.34 7.81
CA VAL A 155 4.03 4.01 8.06
C VAL A 155 5.43 4.21 8.61
N THR A 156 5.65 3.75 9.83
CA THR A 156 6.93 3.87 10.55
C THR A 156 7.49 2.49 10.78
N ASN A 157 8.77 2.29 10.53
CA ASN A 157 9.48 1.08 10.91
C ASN A 157 10.77 1.41 11.66
N SER A 158 11.11 0.57 12.63
CA SER A 158 12.41 0.61 13.31
C SER A 158 13.49 -0.12 12.51
N GLY A 159 14.74 0.10 12.86
CA GLY A 159 15.90 -0.68 12.37
C GLY A 159 16.39 -0.33 10.97
N SER A 160 15.79 0.66 10.31
CA SER A 160 16.30 1.18 9.03
C SER A 160 16.09 2.68 8.92
N SER A 161 16.81 3.32 8.00
CA SER A 161 16.68 4.74 7.70
C SER A 161 16.66 4.96 6.19
N PHE A 162 15.98 6.02 5.76
CA PHE A 162 16.08 6.49 4.37
C PHE A 162 17.38 7.27 4.17
N ASP A 163 17.96 7.17 2.98
CA ASP A 163 18.98 8.11 2.55
C ASP A 163 18.43 9.53 2.58
N GLU A 164 19.28 10.51 2.89
CA GLU A 164 18.90 11.92 2.82
C GLU A 164 18.36 12.25 1.42
N ASP A 165 17.25 12.98 1.39
CA ASP A 165 16.59 13.43 0.16
C ASP A 165 16.24 12.31 -0.84
N LEU A 166 16.07 11.06 -0.38
CA LEU A 166 15.79 9.92 -1.24
C LEU A 166 14.68 10.21 -2.25
N LEU A 167 13.55 10.78 -1.80
CA LEU A 167 12.41 11.07 -2.67
C LEU A 167 12.74 12.11 -3.74
N GLU A 168 13.51 13.14 -3.38
CA GLU A 168 13.95 14.18 -4.32
C GLU A 168 14.98 13.64 -5.32
N LEU A 169 15.91 12.80 -4.86
CA LEU A 169 16.89 12.14 -5.72
C LEU A 169 16.22 11.21 -6.74
N LEU A 170 15.16 10.51 -6.33
CA LEU A 170 14.36 9.66 -7.20
C LEU A 170 13.58 10.51 -8.23
N LYS A 171 12.95 11.62 -7.83
CA LYS A 171 12.22 12.54 -8.74
C LYS A 171 13.14 13.17 -9.78
N GLN A 172 14.36 13.51 -9.40
CA GLN A 172 15.36 14.12 -10.29
C GLN A 172 16.11 13.10 -11.17
N HIS A 173 15.76 11.81 -11.12
CA HIS A 173 16.48 10.72 -11.79
C HIS A 173 17.98 10.65 -11.46
N LYS A 174 18.41 11.23 -10.34
CA LYS A 174 19.80 11.18 -9.85
C LYS A 174 20.14 9.87 -9.16
N LYS A 175 19.14 9.14 -8.71
CA LYS A 175 19.26 7.78 -8.19
C LYS A 175 18.41 6.86 -9.06
N GLN A 176 19.01 5.75 -9.52
CA GLN A 176 18.23 4.73 -10.23
C GLN A 176 17.24 4.12 -9.24
N PRO A 177 15.94 4.12 -9.57
CA PRO A 177 14.95 3.54 -8.66
C PRO A 177 15.18 2.04 -8.57
N SER A 178 15.42 1.54 -7.36
CA SER A 178 15.22 0.13 -7.03
C SER A 178 13.74 -0.23 -7.25
N ARG A 179 13.39 -1.49 -7.17
CA ARG A 179 11.99 -1.94 -7.25
C ARG A 179 11.09 -1.17 -6.27
N SER A 180 11.59 -0.92 -5.06
CA SER A 180 10.94 -0.12 -4.01
C SER A 180 10.80 1.36 -4.38
N GLY A 181 11.83 1.96 -4.97
CA GLY A 181 11.81 3.38 -5.37
C GLY A 181 10.76 3.70 -6.45
N ILE A 182 10.49 2.77 -7.37
CA ILE A 182 9.41 2.91 -8.37
C ILE A 182 8.04 2.98 -7.68
N GLY A 183 7.81 2.13 -6.67
CA GLY A 183 6.57 2.11 -5.90
C GLY A 183 6.31 3.46 -5.20
N LEU A 184 7.31 4.01 -4.53
CA LEU A 184 7.23 5.30 -3.83
C LEU A 184 6.92 6.46 -4.79
N LEU A 185 7.59 6.53 -5.93
CA LEU A 185 7.32 7.54 -6.96
C LEU A 185 5.90 7.44 -7.53
N ASN A 186 5.41 6.23 -7.74
CA ASN A 186 4.07 6.00 -8.26
C ASN A 186 3.00 6.43 -7.26
N ILE A 187 3.22 6.23 -5.95
CA ILE A 187 2.33 6.71 -4.89
C ILE A 187 2.29 8.25 -4.90
N ASP A 188 3.44 8.92 -4.89
CA ASP A 188 3.50 10.39 -4.90
C ASP A 188 2.78 10.98 -6.11
N LYS A 189 3.09 10.47 -7.31
CA LYS A 189 2.46 10.91 -8.56
C LYS A 189 0.95 10.70 -8.56
N ARG A 190 0.49 9.55 -8.08
CA ARG A 190 -0.93 9.21 -8.06
C ARG A 190 -1.71 10.08 -7.08
N ILE A 191 -1.16 10.37 -5.89
CA ILE A 191 -1.77 11.27 -4.92
C ILE A 191 -1.88 12.68 -5.51
N LYS A 192 -0.81 13.20 -6.11
CA LYS A 192 -0.81 14.52 -6.76
C LYS A 192 -1.78 14.62 -7.90
N LEU A 193 -1.87 13.59 -8.73
CA LEU A 193 -2.83 13.55 -9.84
C LEU A 193 -4.28 13.62 -9.38
N LEU A 194 -4.61 12.95 -8.27
CA LEU A 194 -5.98 12.87 -7.76
C LEU A 194 -6.37 14.05 -6.88
N PHE A 195 -5.45 14.58 -6.09
CA PHE A 195 -5.75 15.58 -5.08
C PHE A 195 -5.06 16.93 -5.32
N GLY A 196 -4.03 16.98 -6.15
CA GLY A 196 -3.26 18.19 -6.48
C GLY A 196 -1.84 18.18 -5.90
N GLU A 197 -1.01 19.12 -6.36
CA GLU A 197 0.42 19.20 -6.05
C GLU A 197 0.74 19.49 -4.57
N ASP A 198 -0.23 20.02 -3.82
CA ASP A 198 -0.07 20.31 -2.39
C ASP A 198 -0.06 19.06 -1.52
N TYR A 199 -0.45 17.92 -2.07
CA TYR A 199 -0.53 16.61 -1.44
C TYR A 199 0.58 15.70 -1.95
N GLY A 200 0.82 14.59 -1.26
CA GLY A 200 1.83 13.63 -1.72
C GLY A 200 2.47 12.84 -0.61
N LEU A 201 3.59 12.21 -0.97
CA LEU A 201 4.43 11.39 -0.12
C LEU A 201 5.59 12.22 0.44
N SER A 202 5.92 11.99 1.70
CA SER A 202 7.12 12.49 2.38
C SER A 202 7.86 11.33 3.01
N LEU A 203 9.18 11.31 2.87
CA LEU A 203 10.06 10.32 3.50
C LEU A 203 11.01 11.09 4.42
N PHE A 204 11.14 10.64 5.65
CA PHE A 204 12.06 11.23 6.62
C PHE A 204 12.42 10.21 7.70
N ASN A 205 13.47 10.49 8.43
CA ASN A 205 13.89 9.70 9.58
C ASN A 205 13.50 10.42 10.87
N GLN A 206 13.03 9.65 11.84
CA GLN A 206 12.72 10.15 13.18
C GLN A 206 13.35 9.21 14.19
N GLU A 207 14.33 9.71 14.94
CA GLU A 207 15.16 8.86 15.80
C GLU A 207 15.78 7.72 14.97
N ASP A 208 15.64 6.47 15.39
CA ASP A 208 16.13 5.28 14.70
C ASP A 208 15.07 4.63 13.80
N CYS A 209 14.08 5.39 13.35
CA CYS A 209 12.97 4.89 12.54
C CYS A 209 12.89 5.59 11.19
N ALA A 210 12.59 4.83 10.16
CA ALA A 210 12.18 5.36 8.86
C ALA A 210 10.67 5.63 8.85
N VAL A 211 10.27 6.79 8.35
CA VAL A 211 8.87 7.24 8.28
C VAL A 211 8.49 7.57 6.84
N ALA A 212 7.56 6.81 6.27
CA ALA A 212 6.90 7.14 5.02
C ALA A 212 5.51 7.69 5.33
N SER A 213 5.26 8.95 4.96
CA SER A 213 4.03 9.67 5.33
C SER A 213 3.34 10.24 4.11
N ILE A 214 2.04 9.99 3.97
CA ILE A 214 1.19 10.62 2.97
C ILE A 214 0.30 11.67 3.61
N THR A 215 0.10 12.79 2.90
CA THR A 215 -0.87 13.82 3.29
C THR A 215 -1.91 13.94 2.18
N ILE A 216 -3.18 13.84 2.53
CA ILE A 216 -4.32 13.89 1.61
C ILE A 216 -5.47 14.70 2.22
N PRO A 217 -6.41 15.23 1.40
CA PRO A 217 -7.62 15.81 1.93
C PRO A 217 -8.50 14.74 2.58
N TYR A 218 -9.18 15.08 3.66
CA TYR A 218 -10.15 14.21 4.30
C TYR A 218 -11.46 14.23 3.52
N ARG A 219 -11.71 13.22 2.72
CA ARG A 219 -12.93 13.01 1.95
C ARG A 219 -13.54 11.67 2.31
N THR A 220 -14.85 11.59 2.33
CA THR A 220 -15.62 10.37 2.53
C THR A 220 -16.56 10.15 1.34
N GLU A 221 -17.17 8.97 1.22
CA GLU A 221 -18.16 8.70 0.16
C GLU A 221 -19.32 9.69 0.18
N GLU A 222 -19.71 10.16 1.36
CA GLU A 222 -20.77 11.18 1.53
C GLU A 222 -20.36 12.54 0.96
N THR A 223 -19.08 12.93 1.11
CA THR A 223 -18.58 14.24 0.63
C THR A 223 -18.29 14.28 -0.86
N VAL A 224 -18.16 13.14 -1.52
CA VAL A 224 -17.89 13.04 -2.97
C VAL A 224 -19.18 12.88 -3.76
N SER A 225 -20.29 12.54 -3.11
CA SER A 225 -21.60 12.34 -3.76
C SER A 225 -22.44 13.64 -3.85
N CYS A 226 -21.93 14.78 -3.38
CA CYS A 226 -22.49 16.13 -3.52
C CYS A 226 -21.71 16.90 -4.57
#